data_89708306d9ab8bf1b3e1cf5cddc84dca
#
_entry.id   89708306d9ab8bf1b3e1cf5cddc84dca
#
_cell.length_a   1.000
_cell.length_b   1.000
_cell.length_c   1.000
_cell.angle_alpha   90.00
_cell.angle_beta   90.00
_cell.angle_gamma   90.00
#
_symmetry.space_group_name_H-M   'P 1'
#
loop_
_entity.id
_entity.type
_entity.pdbx_description
1 polymer ?
#
loop_
_entity_poly.entity_id
_entity_poly.type
_entity_poly.pdbx_seq_one_letter_code
_entity_poly.pdbx_strand_id
1 'polypeptide(L)'
;MKKLNIAYFLDNFYPQVNGVVTSSINTCSEMSKRGHRVLAVAPKPFDLKNYPEDYFPYDIVFQDGFPAYFYPDFNFTYTFDNKIYKKLKEFKPDLIHFHAPFTLGYQAIRIAKKLKVPVVGTFHTFFAEPEYLKLIGMENNKFLQNFGWFYSNNFFNKCDMAVSPGKATAEILKKNKLKTPIQIISNGVECMKYQNFNCSYKLTFSYKEEFDYILYIGRVSQEKDIDILLDSLTILLKKKKNTILVVVGGGPSIEDLKKRSVELGIKDNVIFTGMIPNKDLLESGLLKKVKLFVTASTSENQPMTILESIMFGLPIVGVDARGVPELVEGNGFIVKPKDPEALAEKMYEILSNEKLRETFSKRSLELSEKYDIRNTSDVMEKMYMSLLD
;
A
#
# COMPACT_ATOMS: atom_id res chain seq x y z
N MET A 1 -9.71 -6.31 27.01
CA MET A 1 -10.88 -6.37 26.10
C MET A 1 -11.30 -7.81 25.84
N LYS A 2 -12.55 -8.05 25.46
CA LYS A 2 -13.06 -9.38 25.03
C LYS A 2 -12.24 -9.87 23.84
N LYS A 3 -11.85 -11.14 23.84
CA LYS A 3 -11.17 -11.75 22.68
C LYS A 3 -12.21 -12.22 21.68
N LEU A 4 -11.96 -11.91 20.40
CA LEU A 4 -12.86 -12.16 19.30
C LEU A 4 -12.32 -13.27 18.40
N ASN A 5 -13.22 -13.98 17.73
CA ASN A 5 -12.93 -14.82 16.58
C ASN A 5 -13.17 -13.99 15.31
N ILE A 6 -12.10 -13.62 14.60
CA ILE A 6 -12.17 -12.73 13.43
C ILE A 6 -11.82 -13.52 12.17
N ALA A 7 -12.71 -13.53 11.18
CA ALA A 7 -12.44 -14.14 9.89
C ALA A 7 -12.12 -13.06 8.85
N TYR A 8 -10.91 -13.10 8.29
CA TYR A 8 -10.47 -12.20 7.22
C TYR A 8 -10.60 -12.87 5.85
N PHE A 9 -11.09 -12.13 4.85
CA PHE A 9 -11.16 -12.55 3.46
C PHE A 9 -10.28 -11.65 2.61
N LEU A 10 -9.24 -12.24 2.02
CA LEU A 10 -8.13 -11.55 1.37
C LEU A 10 -8.02 -11.98 -0.09
N ASP A 11 -8.59 -11.21 -1.03
CA ASP A 11 -8.48 -11.51 -2.48
C ASP A 11 -7.03 -11.39 -3.00
N ASN A 12 -6.18 -10.66 -2.27
CA ASN A 12 -4.73 -10.57 -2.51
C ASN A 12 -3.99 -11.07 -1.27
N PHE A 13 -3.04 -11.98 -1.47
CA PHE A 13 -2.28 -12.56 -0.37
C PHE A 13 -0.86 -12.93 -0.82
N TYR A 14 0.00 -13.29 0.14
CA TYR A 14 1.35 -13.81 -0.13
C TYR A 14 1.31 -14.94 -1.17
N PRO A 15 2.27 -15.04 -2.13
CA PRO A 15 3.53 -14.29 -2.23
C PRO A 15 3.45 -12.94 -2.98
N GLN A 16 2.27 -12.43 -3.28
CA GLN A 16 2.14 -11.12 -3.93
C GLN A 16 2.74 -10.01 -3.06
N VAL A 17 3.41 -9.04 -3.69
CA VAL A 17 4.03 -7.90 -3.03
C VAL A 17 3.32 -6.61 -3.48
N ASN A 18 2.40 -6.13 -2.66
CA ASN A 18 1.72 -4.85 -2.86
C ASN A 18 1.19 -4.29 -1.52
N GLY A 19 0.80 -3.02 -1.51
CA GLY A 19 0.34 -2.33 -0.31
C GLY A 19 -0.88 -2.96 0.36
N VAL A 20 -1.80 -3.57 -0.41
CA VAL A 20 -3.00 -4.23 0.13
C VAL A 20 -2.60 -5.48 0.91
N VAL A 21 -1.71 -6.31 0.32
CA VAL A 21 -1.18 -7.52 0.97
C VAL A 21 -0.44 -7.16 2.25
N THR A 22 0.47 -6.18 2.19
CA THR A 22 1.22 -5.75 3.37
C THR A 22 0.29 -5.25 4.48
N SER A 23 -0.67 -4.38 4.15
CA SER A 23 -1.63 -3.84 5.13
C SER A 23 -2.50 -4.93 5.76
N SER A 24 -3.03 -5.84 4.95
CA SER A 24 -3.90 -6.92 5.45
C SER A 24 -3.13 -7.93 6.32
N ILE A 25 -1.91 -8.33 5.93
CA ILE A 25 -1.06 -9.21 6.72
C ILE A 25 -0.69 -8.56 8.05
N ASN A 26 -0.30 -7.27 8.04
CA ASN A 26 0.01 -6.55 9.27
C ASN A 26 -1.20 -6.52 10.23
N THR A 27 -2.40 -6.23 9.70
CA THR A 27 -3.64 -6.20 10.49
C THR A 27 -3.97 -7.57 11.09
N CYS A 28 -3.94 -8.64 10.28
CA CYS A 28 -4.21 -10.00 10.76
C CYS A 28 -3.20 -10.43 11.83
N SER A 29 -1.90 -10.15 11.60
CA SER A 29 -0.82 -10.50 12.53
C SER A 29 -0.95 -9.74 13.85
N GLU A 30 -1.24 -8.45 13.80
CA GLU A 30 -1.40 -7.65 15.01
C GLU A 30 -2.63 -8.09 15.83
N MET A 31 -3.77 -8.37 15.17
CA MET A 31 -4.95 -8.90 15.87
C MET A 31 -4.66 -10.26 16.53
N SER A 32 -3.88 -11.12 15.86
CA SER A 32 -3.45 -12.39 16.48
C SER A 32 -2.51 -12.16 17.66
N LYS A 33 -1.51 -11.27 17.56
CA LYS A 33 -0.62 -10.89 18.67
C LYS A 33 -1.37 -10.34 19.87
N ARG A 34 -2.49 -9.66 19.64
CA ARG A 34 -3.40 -9.15 20.69
C ARG A 34 -4.23 -10.25 21.35
N GLY A 35 -4.13 -11.49 20.89
CA GLY A 35 -4.82 -12.67 21.43
C GLY A 35 -6.23 -12.86 20.90
N HIS A 36 -6.64 -12.19 19.81
CA HIS A 36 -7.81 -12.58 19.05
C HIS A 36 -7.51 -13.87 18.30
N ARG A 37 -8.53 -14.69 18.09
CA ARG A 37 -8.43 -15.85 17.22
C ARG A 37 -8.68 -15.40 15.78
N VAL A 38 -7.68 -15.52 14.93
CA VAL A 38 -7.73 -15.05 13.53
C VAL A 38 -7.73 -16.23 12.57
N LEU A 39 -8.64 -16.20 11.60
CA LEU A 39 -8.69 -17.12 10.47
C LEU A 39 -8.69 -16.30 9.17
N ALA A 40 -7.65 -16.45 8.35
CA ALA A 40 -7.59 -15.85 7.04
C ALA A 40 -8.10 -16.83 5.97
N VAL A 41 -8.93 -16.34 5.04
CA VAL A 41 -9.32 -17.03 3.81
C VAL A 41 -8.64 -16.31 2.66
N ALA A 42 -7.80 -17.01 1.91
CA ALA A 42 -6.94 -16.43 0.90
C ALA A 42 -6.84 -17.29 -0.35
N PRO A 43 -6.47 -16.72 -1.53
CA PRO A 43 -6.19 -17.50 -2.72
C PRO A 43 -5.02 -18.45 -2.46
N LYS A 44 -5.13 -19.67 -2.98
CA LYS A 44 -4.05 -20.65 -2.90
C LYS A 44 -2.86 -20.18 -3.74
N PRO A 45 -1.66 -20.09 -3.19
CA PRO A 45 -0.45 -19.81 -3.94
C PRO A 45 -0.20 -20.88 -5.01
N PHE A 46 0.34 -20.51 -6.17
CA PHE A 46 0.70 -21.46 -7.23
C PHE A 46 1.87 -22.37 -6.81
N ASP A 47 2.80 -21.84 -6.02
CA ASP A 47 3.92 -22.60 -5.49
C ASP A 47 3.79 -22.71 -3.96
N LEU A 48 3.24 -23.85 -3.52
CA LEU A 48 3.15 -24.20 -2.11
C LEU A 48 4.45 -24.76 -1.53
N LYS A 49 5.42 -25.20 -2.38
CA LYS A 49 6.66 -25.80 -1.90
C LYS A 49 7.54 -24.83 -1.14
N ASN A 50 7.46 -23.57 -1.50
CA ASN A 50 8.19 -22.48 -0.86
C ASN A 50 7.31 -21.65 0.09
N TYR A 51 6.10 -22.13 0.43
CA TYR A 51 5.24 -21.46 1.38
C TYR A 51 5.71 -21.78 2.80
N PRO A 52 6.10 -20.78 3.60
CA PRO A 52 6.56 -21.01 4.97
C PRO A 52 5.35 -21.30 5.88
N GLU A 53 5.20 -22.57 6.30
CA GLU A 53 4.03 -23.02 7.08
C GLU A 53 3.81 -22.23 8.38
N ASP A 54 4.88 -21.81 9.07
CA ASP A 54 4.83 -21.09 10.35
C ASP A 54 5.09 -19.57 10.23
N TYR A 55 4.97 -19.02 9.02
CA TYR A 55 5.29 -17.59 8.78
C TYR A 55 4.25 -16.63 9.36
N PHE A 56 3.00 -17.07 9.43
CA PHE A 56 1.89 -16.24 9.93
C PHE A 56 1.42 -16.72 11.30
N PRO A 57 1.18 -15.80 12.26
CA PRO A 57 0.75 -16.15 13.61
C PRO A 57 -0.76 -16.44 13.71
N TYR A 58 -1.38 -16.88 12.60
CA TYR A 58 -2.83 -17.16 12.51
C TYR A 58 -3.11 -18.27 11.49
N ASP A 59 -4.29 -18.88 11.63
CA ASP A 59 -4.75 -19.95 10.74
C ASP A 59 -5.10 -19.40 9.32
N ILE A 60 -4.79 -20.17 8.29
CA ILE A 60 -5.12 -19.83 6.90
C ILE A 60 -5.89 -20.96 6.24
N VAL A 61 -6.95 -20.60 5.53
CA VAL A 61 -7.69 -21.49 4.64
C VAL A 61 -7.51 -21.02 3.20
N PHE A 62 -6.85 -21.83 2.40
CA PHE A 62 -6.67 -21.54 1.00
C PHE A 62 -7.87 -21.96 0.15
N GLN A 63 -8.25 -21.06 -0.74
CA GLN A 63 -9.28 -21.27 -1.76
C GLN A 63 -8.61 -21.50 -3.10
N ASP A 64 -8.98 -22.60 -3.78
CA ASP A 64 -8.56 -22.83 -5.16
C ASP A 64 -9.15 -21.77 -6.10
N GLY A 65 -8.39 -21.48 -7.18
CA GLY A 65 -8.74 -20.46 -8.15
C GLY A 65 -7.93 -20.60 -9.44
N PHE A 66 -7.96 -19.55 -10.25
CA PHE A 66 -7.24 -19.46 -11.52
C PHE A 66 -6.61 -18.08 -11.69
N PRO A 67 -5.47 -17.98 -12.41
CA PRO A 67 -4.79 -16.69 -12.60
C PRO A 67 -5.62 -15.76 -13.48
N ALA A 68 -5.58 -14.46 -13.17
CA ALA A 68 -6.15 -13.45 -14.04
C ALA A 68 -5.26 -13.28 -15.28
N TYR A 69 -5.81 -13.42 -16.48
CA TYR A 69 -5.05 -13.30 -17.72
C TYR A 69 -4.34 -11.95 -17.89
N PHE A 70 -4.98 -10.87 -17.44
CA PHE A 70 -4.48 -9.49 -17.57
C PHE A 70 -3.67 -9.01 -16.35
N TYR A 71 -3.60 -9.80 -15.29
CA TYR A 71 -2.84 -9.49 -14.07
C TYR A 71 -2.30 -10.79 -13.47
N PRO A 72 -1.15 -11.30 -13.97
CA PRO A 72 -0.65 -12.65 -13.68
C PRO A 72 -0.47 -12.98 -12.20
N ASP A 73 -0.22 -11.95 -11.38
CA ASP A 73 -0.06 -12.12 -9.93
C ASP A 73 -1.39 -12.19 -9.17
N PHE A 74 -2.54 -11.97 -9.85
CA PHE A 74 -3.86 -12.00 -9.23
C PHE A 74 -4.60 -13.31 -9.54
N ASN A 75 -5.13 -13.92 -8.49
CA ASN A 75 -5.90 -15.16 -8.60
C ASN A 75 -7.38 -14.90 -8.31
N PHE A 76 -8.23 -15.15 -9.30
CA PHE A 76 -9.65 -15.28 -9.06
C PHE A 76 -9.95 -16.61 -8.38
N THR A 77 -10.65 -16.58 -7.25
CA THR A 77 -11.04 -17.78 -6.52
C THR A 77 -12.43 -18.25 -6.93
N TYR A 78 -12.71 -19.54 -6.77
CA TYR A 78 -14.06 -20.07 -7.00
C TYR A 78 -15.02 -19.60 -5.91
N THR A 79 -16.18 -19.04 -6.30
CA THR A 79 -17.13 -18.40 -5.37
C THR A 79 -18.06 -19.37 -4.61
N PHE A 80 -18.01 -20.68 -4.88
CA PHE A 80 -19.00 -21.65 -4.41
C PHE A 80 -18.39 -22.86 -3.66
N ASP A 81 -17.34 -22.64 -2.89
CA ASP A 81 -16.78 -23.73 -2.08
C ASP A 81 -17.48 -23.84 -0.72
N ASN A 82 -18.23 -24.93 -0.54
CA ASN A 82 -18.87 -25.25 0.72
C ASN A 82 -17.87 -25.56 1.85
N LYS A 83 -16.59 -25.86 1.53
CA LYS A 83 -15.56 -26.17 2.53
C LYS A 83 -15.29 -24.94 3.40
N ILE A 84 -15.18 -23.74 2.79
CA ILE A 84 -14.96 -22.50 3.55
C ILE A 84 -16.14 -22.25 4.51
N TYR A 85 -17.37 -22.38 4.03
CA TYR A 85 -18.54 -22.21 4.89
C TYR A 85 -18.53 -23.18 6.09
N LYS A 86 -18.22 -24.47 5.87
CA LYS A 86 -18.11 -25.48 6.95
C LYS A 86 -17.02 -25.07 7.94
N LYS A 87 -15.83 -24.69 7.45
CA LYS A 87 -14.71 -24.28 8.30
C LYS A 87 -15.06 -23.05 9.15
N LEU A 88 -15.74 -22.05 8.57
CA LEU A 88 -16.19 -20.86 9.30
C LEU A 88 -17.29 -21.18 10.32
N LYS A 89 -18.18 -22.10 10.00
CA LYS A 89 -19.18 -22.57 10.97
C LYS A 89 -18.54 -23.23 12.20
N GLU A 90 -17.46 -23.98 12.02
CA GLU A 90 -16.65 -24.57 13.10
C GLU A 90 -15.85 -23.52 13.84
N PHE A 91 -15.28 -22.55 13.12
CA PHE A 91 -14.50 -21.44 13.69
C PHE A 91 -15.34 -20.49 14.54
N LYS A 92 -16.66 -20.36 14.22
CA LYS A 92 -17.62 -19.48 14.91
C LYS A 92 -17.12 -18.04 14.97
N PRO A 93 -16.94 -17.34 13.82
CA PRO A 93 -16.49 -15.96 13.83
C PRO A 93 -17.49 -15.05 14.56
N ASP A 94 -17.00 -14.10 15.34
CA ASP A 94 -17.81 -13.01 15.88
C ASP A 94 -18.11 -11.95 14.81
N LEU A 95 -17.18 -11.77 13.86
CA LEU A 95 -17.33 -10.90 12.70
C LEU A 95 -16.50 -11.40 11.50
N ILE A 96 -16.83 -10.89 10.30
CA ILE A 96 -16.08 -11.14 9.08
C ILE A 96 -15.58 -9.82 8.51
N HIS A 97 -14.31 -9.76 8.11
CA HIS A 97 -13.71 -8.59 7.47
C HIS A 97 -13.06 -8.95 6.14
N PHE A 98 -13.40 -8.25 5.05
CA PHE A 98 -12.77 -8.44 3.75
C PHE A 98 -11.99 -7.20 3.30
N HIS A 99 -10.96 -7.40 2.47
CA HIS A 99 -10.04 -6.34 2.02
C HIS A 99 -10.12 -5.99 0.53
N ALA A 100 -11.01 -6.63 -0.24
CA ALA A 100 -11.26 -6.26 -1.63
C ALA A 100 -12.65 -6.71 -2.07
N PRO A 101 -13.33 -5.97 -2.96
CA PRO A 101 -14.68 -6.30 -3.42
C PRO A 101 -14.68 -7.27 -4.61
N PHE A 102 -13.90 -8.36 -4.51
CA PHE A 102 -13.83 -9.41 -5.52
C PHE A 102 -14.47 -10.70 -5.05
N THR A 103 -13.97 -11.83 -5.49
CA THR A 103 -14.60 -13.15 -5.30
C THR A 103 -14.67 -13.57 -3.83
N LEU A 104 -13.60 -13.38 -3.07
CA LEU A 104 -13.59 -13.69 -1.63
C LEU A 104 -14.40 -12.67 -0.82
N GLY A 105 -14.35 -11.40 -1.18
CA GLY A 105 -15.20 -10.38 -0.55
C GLY A 105 -16.69 -10.67 -0.76
N TYR A 106 -17.10 -11.13 -1.96
CA TYR A 106 -18.47 -11.56 -2.20
C TYR A 106 -18.87 -12.77 -1.34
N GLN A 107 -17.96 -13.72 -1.21
CA GLN A 107 -18.15 -14.90 -0.36
C GLN A 107 -18.26 -14.51 1.11
N ALA A 108 -17.44 -13.55 1.58
CA ALA A 108 -17.48 -12.99 2.94
C ALA A 108 -18.87 -12.46 3.30
N ILE A 109 -19.46 -11.61 2.44
CA ILE A 109 -20.80 -11.04 2.63
C ILE A 109 -21.87 -12.14 2.71
N ARG A 110 -21.80 -13.14 1.79
CA ARG A 110 -22.78 -14.25 1.80
C ARG A 110 -22.69 -15.10 3.07
N ILE A 111 -21.48 -15.40 3.53
CA ILE A 111 -21.27 -16.22 4.71
C ILE A 111 -21.65 -15.45 5.97
N ALA A 112 -21.27 -14.16 6.09
CA ALA A 112 -21.69 -13.30 7.19
C ALA A 112 -23.22 -13.30 7.36
N LYS A 113 -23.95 -13.11 6.24
CA LYS A 113 -25.42 -13.16 6.24
C LYS A 113 -25.97 -14.52 6.73
N LYS A 114 -25.36 -15.64 6.29
CA LYS A 114 -25.80 -16.99 6.73
C LYS A 114 -25.49 -17.26 8.19
N LEU A 115 -24.36 -16.80 8.69
CA LEU A 115 -23.94 -16.96 10.08
C LEU A 115 -24.55 -15.90 11.00
N LYS A 116 -25.19 -14.87 10.44
CA LYS A 116 -25.76 -13.72 11.16
C LYS A 116 -24.74 -12.98 12.01
N VAL A 117 -23.56 -12.74 11.43
CA VAL A 117 -22.47 -11.98 12.05
C VAL A 117 -22.21 -10.70 11.28
N PRO A 118 -21.72 -9.63 11.92
CA PRO A 118 -21.35 -8.39 11.24
C PRO A 118 -20.30 -8.59 10.16
N VAL A 119 -20.40 -7.79 9.09
CA VAL A 119 -19.41 -7.77 7.99
C VAL A 119 -18.82 -6.38 7.80
N VAL A 120 -17.50 -6.32 7.81
CA VAL A 120 -16.69 -5.12 7.58
C VAL A 120 -15.98 -5.23 6.24
N GLY A 121 -15.86 -4.13 5.50
CA GLY A 121 -15.09 -4.09 4.26
C GLY A 121 -14.10 -2.93 4.23
N THR A 122 -12.82 -3.20 3.97
CA THR A 122 -11.81 -2.15 3.75
C THR A 122 -11.67 -1.81 2.28
N PHE A 123 -11.74 -0.51 1.98
CA PHE A 123 -11.59 0.02 0.63
C PHE A 123 -10.14 0.41 0.35
N HIS A 124 -9.44 -0.40 -0.44
CA HIS A 124 -8.02 -0.17 -0.76
C HIS A 124 -7.78 0.43 -2.14
N THR A 125 -8.62 0.17 -3.14
CA THR A 125 -8.30 0.45 -4.54
C THR A 125 -9.45 1.10 -5.30
N PHE A 126 -9.15 2.17 -6.00
CA PHE A 126 -10.07 2.92 -6.85
C PHE A 126 -10.20 2.32 -8.27
N PHE A 127 -10.53 1.02 -8.38
CA PHE A 127 -10.55 0.33 -9.67
C PHE A 127 -11.54 0.92 -10.70
N ALA A 128 -12.48 1.76 -10.27
CA ALA A 128 -13.43 2.47 -11.15
C ALA A 128 -12.86 3.79 -11.71
N GLU A 129 -11.69 4.22 -11.28
CA GLU A 129 -11.12 5.51 -11.66
C GLU A 129 -10.30 5.44 -12.95
N PRO A 130 -10.17 6.57 -13.68
CA PRO A 130 -9.48 6.64 -14.97
C PRO A 130 -8.07 6.02 -14.97
N GLU A 131 -7.31 6.23 -13.89
CA GLU A 131 -5.94 5.76 -13.77
C GLU A 131 -5.82 4.24 -13.82
N TYR A 132 -6.80 3.53 -13.25
CA TYR A 132 -6.86 2.06 -13.34
C TYR A 132 -7.44 1.58 -14.66
N LEU A 133 -8.44 2.29 -15.21
CA LEU A 133 -9.00 1.97 -16.53
C LEU A 133 -8.01 2.23 -17.66
N LYS A 134 -7.00 3.08 -17.45
CA LYS A 134 -5.89 3.29 -18.39
C LYS A 134 -5.08 2.01 -18.65
N LEU A 135 -4.98 1.11 -17.67
CA LEU A 135 -4.30 -0.19 -17.83
C LEU A 135 -4.92 -1.07 -18.93
N ILE A 136 -6.19 -0.81 -19.25
CA ILE A 136 -6.93 -1.51 -20.32
C ILE A 136 -7.31 -0.57 -21.47
N GLY A 137 -6.73 0.64 -21.54
CA GLY A 137 -7.00 1.64 -22.60
C GLY A 137 -8.41 2.24 -22.57
N MET A 138 -9.06 2.27 -21.40
CA MET A 138 -10.46 2.69 -21.25
C MET A 138 -10.66 3.83 -20.25
N GLU A 139 -9.62 4.64 -19.99
CA GLU A 139 -9.61 5.74 -19.02
C GLU A 139 -10.71 6.79 -19.25
N ASN A 140 -11.09 7.02 -20.51
CA ASN A 140 -12.10 8.00 -20.88
C ASN A 140 -13.54 7.43 -20.93
N ASN A 141 -13.72 6.14 -20.62
CA ASN A 141 -15.02 5.48 -20.69
C ASN A 141 -15.85 5.76 -19.42
N LYS A 142 -16.64 6.84 -19.45
CA LYS A 142 -17.54 7.22 -18.34
C LYS A 142 -18.55 6.15 -17.96
N PHE A 143 -18.97 5.29 -18.89
CA PHE A 143 -19.88 4.20 -18.59
C PHE A 143 -19.20 3.17 -17.66
N LEU A 144 -17.96 2.78 -17.97
CA LEU A 144 -17.18 1.85 -17.12
C LEU A 144 -16.87 2.48 -15.76
N GLN A 145 -16.53 3.75 -15.70
CA GLN A 145 -16.32 4.47 -14.43
C GLN A 145 -17.59 4.42 -13.58
N ASN A 146 -18.73 4.79 -14.15
CA ASN A 146 -20.01 4.78 -13.44
C ASN A 146 -20.44 3.36 -13.03
N PHE A 147 -20.23 2.37 -13.90
CA PHE A 147 -20.50 0.97 -13.58
C PHE A 147 -19.59 0.47 -12.44
N GLY A 148 -18.30 0.79 -12.47
CA GLY A 148 -17.36 0.43 -11.41
C GLY A 148 -17.77 1.04 -10.07
N TRP A 149 -18.19 2.30 -10.04
CA TRP A 149 -18.72 2.94 -8.83
C TRP A 149 -20.05 2.35 -8.37
N PHE A 150 -20.97 2.06 -9.30
CA PHE A 150 -22.20 1.36 -8.98
C PHE A 150 -21.95 -0.02 -8.37
N TYR A 151 -21.03 -0.80 -8.96
CA TYR A 151 -20.62 -2.10 -8.45
C TYR A 151 -20.01 -1.97 -7.05
N SER A 152 -19.04 -1.07 -6.87
CA SER A 152 -18.37 -0.83 -5.59
C SER A 152 -19.37 -0.45 -4.50
N ASN A 153 -20.22 0.53 -4.76
CA ASN A 153 -21.21 0.98 -3.79
C ASN A 153 -22.22 -0.11 -3.45
N ASN A 154 -22.73 -0.84 -4.44
CA ASN A 154 -23.66 -1.95 -4.19
C ASN A 154 -23.02 -3.08 -3.39
N PHE A 155 -21.70 -3.23 -3.51
CA PHE A 155 -20.91 -4.20 -2.76
C PHE A 155 -20.76 -3.76 -1.30
N PHE A 156 -20.19 -2.59 -1.08
CA PHE A 156 -19.90 -2.07 0.27
C PHE A 156 -21.19 -1.68 1.02
N ASN A 157 -22.28 -1.32 0.34
CA ASN A 157 -23.58 -1.08 0.98
C ASN A 157 -24.25 -2.32 1.58
N LYS A 158 -23.65 -3.50 1.44
CA LYS A 158 -24.06 -4.73 2.13
C LYS A 158 -23.29 -4.98 3.43
N CYS A 159 -22.33 -4.10 3.75
CA CYS A 159 -21.53 -4.18 4.96
C CYS A 159 -22.19 -3.39 6.09
N ASP A 160 -21.91 -3.79 7.33
CA ASP A 160 -22.29 -3.05 8.53
C ASP A 160 -21.38 -1.84 8.73
N MET A 161 -20.11 -1.95 8.31
CA MET A 161 -19.11 -0.87 8.34
C MET A 161 -18.18 -0.95 7.13
N ALA A 162 -17.85 0.21 6.55
CA ALA A 162 -16.76 0.36 5.59
C ALA A 162 -15.55 1.02 6.27
N VAL A 163 -14.35 0.51 6.00
CA VAL A 163 -13.10 1.11 6.47
C VAL A 163 -12.43 1.83 5.29
N SER A 164 -12.02 3.06 5.53
CA SER A 164 -11.22 3.86 4.60
C SER A 164 -9.85 4.14 5.22
N PRO A 165 -8.73 3.96 4.48
CA PRO A 165 -7.41 4.22 5.01
C PRO A 165 -7.11 5.72 5.22
N GLY A 166 -7.84 6.62 4.54
CA GLY A 166 -7.64 8.06 4.63
C GLY A 166 -8.94 8.86 4.49
N LYS A 167 -8.88 10.15 4.83
CA LYS A 167 -10.01 11.09 4.72
C LYS A 167 -10.40 11.33 3.27
N ALA A 168 -9.42 11.58 2.38
CA ALA A 168 -9.66 11.81 0.96
C ALA A 168 -10.43 10.64 0.34
N THR A 169 -10.06 9.41 0.67
CA THR A 169 -10.79 8.22 0.22
C THR A 169 -12.21 8.18 0.77
N ALA A 170 -12.39 8.47 2.06
CA ALA A 170 -13.72 8.50 2.67
C ALA A 170 -14.62 9.55 2.01
N GLU A 171 -14.08 10.71 1.66
CA GLU A 171 -14.81 11.77 0.95
C GLU A 171 -15.20 11.34 -0.47
N ILE A 172 -14.29 10.71 -1.20
CA ILE A 172 -14.58 10.16 -2.53
C ILE A 172 -15.69 9.10 -2.46
N LEU A 173 -15.66 8.20 -1.48
CA LEU A 173 -16.69 7.19 -1.27
C LEU A 173 -18.06 7.84 -0.99
N LYS A 174 -18.11 8.85 -0.12
CA LYS A 174 -19.34 9.61 0.18
C LYS A 174 -19.85 10.36 -1.06
N LYS A 175 -18.97 11.03 -1.81
CA LYS A 175 -19.31 11.73 -3.06
C LYS A 175 -19.92 10.77 -4.09
N ASN A 176 -19.42 9.55 -4.15
CA ASN A 176 -19.94 8.48 -5.00
C ASN A 176 -21.14 7.72 -4.38
N LYS A 177 -21.79 8.28 -3.35
CA LYS A 177 -23.05 7.80 -2.76
C LYS A 177 -22.96 6.46 -2.00
N LEU A 178 -21.81 6.16 -1.39
CA LEU A 178 -21.75 5.08 -0.41
C LEU A 178 -22.62 5.42 0.80
N LYS A 179 -23.51 4.50 1.17
CA LYS A 179 -24.48 4.68 2.27
C LYS A 179 -24.01 4.08 3.59
N THR A 180 -23.17 3.03 3.52
CA THR A 180 -22.62 2.37 4.71
C THR A 180 -21.81 3.35 5.54
N PRO A 181 -21.90 3.30 6.87
CA PRO A 181 -21.03 4.06 7.75
C PRO A 181 -19.57 3.83 7.43
N ILE A 182 -18.76 4.90 7.42
CA ILE A 182 -17.33 4.83 7.11
C ILE A 182 -16.53 5.17 8.36
N GLN A 183 -15.69 4.23 8.79
CA GLN A 183 -14.64 4.48 9.77
C GLN A 183 -13.31 4.74 9.07
N ILE A 184 -12.65 5.83 9.40
CA ILE A 184 -11.30 6.13 8.89
C ILE A 184 -10.30 5.45 9.81
N ILE A 185 -9.56 4.48 9.26
CA ILE A 185 -8.49 3.75 9.97
C ILE A 185 -7.32 3.62 9.02
N SER A 186 -6.22 4.30 9.33
CA SER A 186 -5.00 4.26 8.53
C SER A 186 -4.44 2.84 8.41
N ASN A 187 -3.81 2.56 7.28
CA ASN A 187 -2.94 1.38 7.17
C ASN A 187 -1.86 1.45 8.25
N GLY A 188 -1.66 0.35 8.96
CA GLY A 188 -0.66 0.27 10.01
C GLY A 188 0.67 -0.29 9.50
N VAL A 189 1.76 0.24 10.03
CA VAL A 189 3.12 -0.25 9.79
C VAL A 189 3.75 -0.67 11.12
N GLU A 190 4.48 -1.79 11.14
CA GLU A 190 5.12 -2.30 12.34
C GLU A 190 6.43 -1.56 12.61
N CYS A 191 6.37 -0.42 13.32
CA CYS A 191 7.52 0.47 13.58
C CYS A 191 8.75 -0.26 14.13
N MET A 192 8.57 -1.25 15.00
CA MET A 192 9.67 -2.00 15.61
C MET A 192 10.54 -2.76 14.60
N LYS A 193 9.97 -3.22 13.49
CA LYS A 193 10.73 -3.83 12.39
C LYS A 193 11.72 -2.86 11.76
N TYR A 194 11.39 -1.58 11.74
CA TYR A 194 12.15 -0.53 11.09
C TYR A 194 13.22 0.09 11.99
N GLN A 195 13.18 -0.18 13.29
CA GLN A 195 14.15 0.31 14.27
C GLN A 195 15.26 -0.71 14.57
N ASN A 196 14.94 -2.00 14.57
CA ASN A 196 15.82 -3.09 15.02
C ASN A 196 16.06 -4.11 13.91
N PHE A 197 16.92 -3.80 12.95
CA PHE A 197 17.33 -4.76 11.91
C PHE A 197 18.85 -4.74 11.71
N ASN A 198 19.38 -5.88 11.28
CA ASN A 198 20.78 -6.04 10.92
C ASN A 198 20.94 -5.74 9.42
N CYS A 199 21.92 -4.88 9.06
CA CYS A 199 22.24 -4.60 7.65
C CYS A 199 23.00 -5.78 7.05
N SER A 200 22.29 -6.84 6.69
CA SER A 200 22.86 -8.09 6.13
C SER A 200 22.71 -8.20 4.61
N TYR A 201 21.71 -7.54 4.03
CA TYR A 201 21.45 -7.58 2.59
C TYR A 201 22.42 -6.68 1.82
N LYS A 202 23.07 -7.21 0.78
CA LYS A 202 23.96 -6.45 -0.10
C LYS A 202 23.18 -5.88 -1.28
N LEU A 203 23.18 -4.57 -1.39
CA LEU A 203 22.65 -3.87 -2.57
C LEU A 203 23.44 -4.23 -3.83
N THR A 204 22.77 -4.20 -4.97
CA THR A 204 23.38 -4.42 -6.30
C THR A 204 24.30 -3.27 -6.76
N PHE A 205 24.37 -2.21 -5.98
CA PHE A 205 25.22 -1.05 -6.23
C PHE A 205 26.01 -0.65 -4.97
N SER A 206 27.15 0.01 -5.18
CA SER A 206 27.96 0.53 -4.09
C SER A 206 27.52 1.94 -3.73
N TYR A 207 27.18 2.14 -2.47
CA TYR A 207 26.92 3.47 -1.92
C TYR A 207 28.23 4.29 -1.87
N LYS A 208 28.17 5.55 -2.29
CA LYS A 208 29.29 6.49 -2.25
C LYS A 208 28.87 7.75 -1.47
N GLU A 209 29.66 8.15 -0.49
CA GLU A 209 29.31 9.25 0.44
C GLU A 209 29.25 10.62 -0.23
N GLU A 210 29.94 10.78 -1.36
CA GLU A 210 29.95 12.05 -2.13
C GLU A 210 28.62 12.35 -2.85
N PHE A 211 27.67 11.39 -2.89
CA PHE A 211 26.38 11.57 -3.53
C PHE A 211 25.24 11.72 -2.51
N ASP A 212 24.29 12.59 -2.85
CA ASP A 212 22.98 12.63 -2.19
C ASP A 212 22.01 11.66 -2.88
N TYR A 213 21.57 10.67 -2.15
CA TYR A 213 20.61 9.68 -2.65
C TYR A 213 19.18 10.10 -2.32
N ILE A 214 18.30 10.10 -3.32
CA ILE A 214 16.86 10.26 -3.17
C ILE A 214 16.17 8.98 -3.57
N LEU A 215 15.02 8.67 -2.98
CA LEU A 215 14.41 7.35 -3.03
C LEU A 215 13.00 7.41 -3.60
N TYR A 216 12.72 6.51 -4.54
CA TYR A 216 11.38 6.07 -4.91
C TYR A 216 11.24 4.58 -4.61
N ILE A 217 10.13 4.17 -4.01
CA ILE A 217 9.76 2.76 -3.80
C ILE A 217 8.36 2.56 -4.36
N GLY A 218 8.18 1.55 -5.20
CA GLY A 218 6.87 1.20 -5.72
C GLY A 218 6.91 0.39 -7.00
N ARG A 219 5.73 0.02 -7.49
CA ARG A 219 5.60 -0.60 -8.80
C ARG A 219 6.06 0.36 -9.89
N VAL A 220 6.87 -0.14 -10.82
CA VAL A 220 7.38 0.66 -11.94
C VAL A 220 6.43 0.50 -13.13
N SER A 221 5.38 1.31 -13.13
CA SER A 221 4.30 1.28 -14.11
C SER A 221 3.83 2.71 -14.45
N GLN A 222 3.13 2.86 -15.56
CA GLN A 222 2.80 4.16 -16.14
C GLN A 222 1.98 5.07 -15.18
N GLU A 223 1.08 4.49 -14.37
CA GLU A 223 0.24 5.22 -13.41
C GLU A 223 1.01 5.79 -12.22
N LYS A 224 2.32 5.47 -12.10
CA LYS A 224 3.19 5.99 -11.05
C LYS A 224 3.98 7.23 -11.46
N ASP A 225 3.84 7.66 -12.72
CA ASP A 225 4.43 8.90 -13.27
C ASP A 225 5.95 9.04 -12.95
N ILE A 226 6.72 7.94 -13.06
CA ILE A 226 8.17 7.92 -12.75
C ILE A 226 8.95 8.70 -13.81
N ASP A 227 8.42 8.83 -15.02
CA ASP A 227 8.94 9.69 -16.07
C ASP A 227 9.03 11.16 -15.59
N ILE A 228 8.05 11.66 -14.85
CA ILE A 228 8.07 12.98 -14.22
C ILE A 228 9.21 13.08 -13.19
N LEU A 229 9.51 12.00 -12.46
CA LEU A 229 10.66 11.99 -11.55
C LEU A 229 11.99 12.08 -12.31
N LEU A 230 12.12 11.44 -13.48
CA LEU A 230 13.32 11.55 -14.31
C LEU A 230 13.48 12.98 -14.87
N ASP A 231 12.39 13.60 -15.31
CA ASP A 231 12.40 14.99 -15.75
C ASP A 231 12.80 15.94 -14.62
N SER A 232 12.23 15.72 -13.42
CA SER A 232 12.58 16.53 -12.24
C SER A 232 14.04 16.34 -11.81
N LEU A 233 14.57 15.11 -11.90
CA LEU A 233 15.99 14.84 -11.62
C LEU A 233 16.89 15.58 -12.62
N THR A 234 16.52 15.60 -13.91
CA THR A 234 17.27 16.33 -14.93
C THR A 234 17.39 17.82 -14.60
N ILE A 235 16.32 18.42 -14.08
CA ILE A 235 16.31 19.81 -13.63
C ILE A 235 17.15 19.99 -12.36
N LEU A 236 17.00 19.09 -11.38
CA LEU A 236 17.73 19.10 -10.12
C LEU A 236 19.24 19.03 -10.33
N LEU A 237 19.70 18.18 -11.25
CA LEU A 237 21.13 17.98 -11.55
C LEU A 237 21.83 19.23 -12.11
N LYS A 238 21.11 20.20 -12.67
CA LYS A 238 21.66 21.50 -13.06
C LYS A 238 22.16 22.32 -11.87
N LYS A 239 21.54 22.13 -10.70
CA LYS A 239 21.87 22.83 -9.45
C LYS A 239 22.69 21.96 -8.50
N LYS A 240 22.48 20.64 -8.50
CA LYS A 240 23.08 19.68 -7.56
C LYS A 240 23.51 18.40 -8.27
N LYS A 241 24.69 18.46 -8.89
CA LYS A 241 25.20 17.41 -9.79
C LYS A 241 25.40 16.04 -9.10
N ASN A 242 25.69 16.05 -7.81
CA ASN A 242 25.96 14.83 -7.05
C ASN A 242 24.67 14.23 -6.45
N THR A 243 23.60 14.14 -7.24
CA THR A 243 22.34 13.52 -6.80
C THR A 243 22.10 12.24 -7.60
N ILE A 244 21.65 11.19 -6.88
CA ILE A 244 21.26 9.91 -7.46
C ILE A 244 19.83 9.57 -7.06
N LEU A 245 18.99 9.26 -8.02
CA LEU A 245 17.67 8.69 -7.81
C LEU A 245 17.77 7.16 -7.76
N VAL A 246 17.38 6.58 -6.64
CA VAL A 246 17.24 5.12 -6.47
C VAL A 246 15.77 4.75 -6.66
N VAL A 247 15.49 3.97 -7.69
CA VAL A 247 14.15 3.44 -8.01
C VAL A 247 14.10 1.98 -7.58
N VAL A 248 13.43 1.73 -6.45
CA VAL A 248 13.23 0.38 -5.90
C VAL A 248 11.87 -0.13 -6.33
N GLY A 249 11.87 -1.20 -7.12
CA GLY A 249 10.65 -1.85 -7.57
C GLY A 249 10.76 -2.47 -8.95
N GLY A 250 9.82 -3.34 -9.26
CA GLY A 250 9.66 -3.99 -10.56
C GLY A 250 8.41 -3.49 -11.29
N GLY A 251 8.35 -3.71 -12.59
CA GLY A 251 7.16 -3.41 -13.37
C GLY A 251 7.40 -3.22 -14.87
N PRO A 252 6.32 -3.10 -15.65
CA PRO A 252 6.39 -3.11 -17.11
C PRO A 252 7.11 -1.90 -17.72
N SER A 253 7.22 -0.77 -17.00
CA SER A 253 7.81 0.46 -17.55
C SER A 253 9.31 0.58 -17.33
N ILE A 254 10.00 -0.41 -16.74
CA ILE A 254 11.43 -0.31 -16.40
C ILE A 254 12.29 -0.03 -17.64
N GLU A 255 12.10 -0.78 -18.72
CA GLU A 255 12.96 -0.67 -19.90
C GLU A 255 12.74 0.68 -20.65
N ASP A 256 11.50 1.18 -20.66
CA ASP A 256 11.22 2.49 -21.25
C ASP A 256 11.81 3.64 -20.41
N LEU A 257 11.75 3.53 -19.08
CA LEU A 257 12.36 4.52 -18.18
C LEU A 257 13.89 4.49 -18.24
N LYS A 258 14.51 3.33 -18.41
CA LYS A 258 15.96 3.24 -18.66
C LYS A 258 16.35 3.93 -19.96
N LYS A 259 15.61 3.70 -21.06
CA LYS A 259 15.82 4.40 -22.34
C LYS A 259 15.69 5.92 -22.17
N ARG A 260 14.60 6.36 -21.49
CA ARG A 260 14.38 7.78 -21.20
C ARG A 260 15.53 8.39 -20.39
N SER A 261 16.09 7.68 -19.41
CA SER A 261 17.24 8.18 -18.63
C SER A 261 18.49 8.40 -19.49
N VAL A 262 18.68 7.59 -20.53
CA VAL A 262 19.76 7.78 -21.53
C VAL A 262 19.48 8.99 -22.40
N GLU A 263 18.26 9.13 -22.92
CA GLU A 263 17.82 10.27 -23.74
C GLU A 263 17.97 11.61 -23.01
N LEU A 264 17.67 11.61 -21.71
CA LEU A 264 17.82 12.79 -20.84
C LEU A 264 19.27 13.05 -20.40
N GLY A 265 20.21 12.15 -20.70
CA GLY A 265 21.62 12.27 -20.30
C GLY A 265 21.87 12.09 -18.80
N ILE A 266 20.98 11.41 -18.09
CA ILE A 266 21.05 11.21 -16.63
C ILE A 266 21.22 9.74 -16.23
N LYS A 267 21.59 8.86 -17.17
CA LYS A 267 21.72 7.41 -16.95
C LYS A 267 22.54 7.06 -15.69
N ASP A 268 23.65 7.79 -15.48
CA ASP A 268 24.56 7.53 -14.37
C ASP A 268 24.05 8.09 -13.03
N ASN A 269 22.96 8.87 -13.06
CA ASN A 269 22.31 9.45 -11.89
C ASN A 269 21.02 8.71 -11.48
N VAL A 270 20.69 7.59 -12.14
CA VAL A 270 19.51 6.78 -11.82
C VAL A 270 19.92 5.33 -11.60
N ILE A 271 19.51 4.76 -10.47
CA ILE A 271 19.72 3.35 -10.16
C ILE A 271 18.37 2.65 -10.14
N PHE A 272 18.13 1.74 -11.07
CA PHE A 272 16.98 0.83 -11.05
C PHE A 272 17.41 -0.48 -10.40
N THR A 273 16.96 -0.72 -9.16
CA THR A 273 17.36 -1.92 -8.40
C THR A 273 16.58 -3.18 -8.80
N GLY A 274 15.45 -3.01 -9.51
CA GLY A 274 14.45 -4.06 -9.61
C GLY A 274 13.69 -4.25 -8.31
N MET A 275 12.92 -5.34 -8.22
CA MET A 275 12.15 -5.66 -7.00
C MET A 275 13.11 -6.12 -5.89
N ILE A 276 13.03 -5.48 -4.75
CA ILE A 276 13.68 -5.92 -3.51
C ILE A 276 12.57 -6.28 -2.53
N PRO A 277 12.52 -7.51 -1.99
CA PRO A 277 11.57 -7.88 -0.95
C PRO A 277 11.66 -6.92 0.25
N ASN A 278 10.55 -6.62 0.89
CA ASN A 278 10.50 -5.63 1.98
C ASN A 278 11.52 -5.92 3.10
N LYS A 279 11.66 -7.18 3.51
CA LYS A 279 12.66 -7.59 4.49
C LYS A 279 14.08 -7.25 4.05
N ASP A 280 14.43 -7.58 2.81
CA ASP A 280 15.76 -7.35 2.24
C ASP A 280 16.02 -5.85 2.06
N LEU A 281 15.01 -5.07 1.70
CA LEU A 281 15.09 -3.61 1.63
C LEU A 281 15.41 -3.00 3.00
N LEU A 282 14.78 -3.48 4.05
CA LEU A 282 15.06 -3.07 5.42
C LEU A 282 16.50 -3.44 5.81
N GLU A 283 16.90 -4.69 5.56
CA GLU A 283 18.22 -5.23 5.88
C GLU A 283 19.35 -4.66 4.99
N SER A 284 19.02 -3.96 3.90
CA SER A 284 20.01 -3.28 3.05
C SER A 284 20.60 -2.02 3.68
N GLY A 285 19.92 -1.44 4.66
CA GLY A 285 20.29 -0.15 5.24
C GLY A 285 20.09 1.05 4.30
N LEU A 286 19.51 0.85 3.10
CA LEU A 286 19.29 1.92 2.11
C LEU A 286 18.47 3.07 2.67
N LEU A 287 17.38 2.78 3.39
CA LEU A 287 16.50 3.80 3.94
C LEU A 287 17.19 4.71 4.99
N LYS A 288 18.28 4.26 5.61
CA LYS A 288 19.10 5.10 6.50
C LYS A 288 20.10 5.98 5.76
N LYS A 289 20.38 5.67 4.48
CA LYS A 289 21.40 6.36 3.67
C LYS A 289 20.84 7.40 2.73
N VAL A 290 19.55 7.27 2.37
CA VAL A 290 18.88 8.24 1.49
C VAL A 290 18.46 9.49 2.25
N LYS A 291 18.36 10.62 1.55
CA LYS A 291 18.09 11.93 2.16
C LYS A 291 16.61 12.31 2.18
N LEU A 292 15.82 11.78 1.26
CA LEU A 292 14.37 11.99 1.16
C LEU A 292 13.72 10.89 0.32
N PHE A 293 12.42 10.75 0.48
CA PHE A 293 11.55 9.97 -0.39
C PHE A 293 10.80 10.90 -1.34
N VAL A 294 10.66 10.50 -2.63
CA VAL A 294 9.94 11.28 -3.63
C VAL A 294 8.96 10.41 -4.41
N THR A 295 7.78 10.96 -4.71
CA THR A 295 6.78 10.31 -5.57
C THR A 295 6.04 11.34 -6.41
N ALA A 296 5.81 11.02 -7.69
CA ALA A 296 4.95 11.77 -8.59
C ALA A 296 3.59 11.08 -8.84
N SER A 297 3.34 9.94 -8.16
CA SER A 297 2.16 9.12 -8.37
C SER A 297 0.86 9.86 -8.06
N THR A 298 -0.08 9.82 -9.00
CA THR A 298 -1.42 10.42 -8.87
C THR A 298 -2.49 9.39 -8.47
N SER A 299 -2.13 8.11 -8.35
CA SER A 299 -3.08 6.99 -8.16
C SER A 299 -3.05 6.35 -6.76
N GLU A 300 -2.44 7.02 -5.77
CA GLU A 300 -2.26 6.46 -4.43
C GLU A 300 -3.47 6.69 -3.52
N ASN A 301 -3.97 5.62 -2.91
CA ASN A 301 -4.98 5.75 -1.85
C ASN A 301 -4.32 6.16 -0.52
N GLN A 302 -3.53 5.25 0.04
CA GLN A 302 -2.63 5.53 1.16
C GLN A 302 -1.39 4.64 0.97
N PRO A 303 -0.33 5.18 0.34
CA PRO A 303 0.82 4.37 -0.05
C PRO A 303 1.62 3.89 1.15
N MET A 304 1.75 2.57 1.28
CA MET A 304 2.56 1.93 2.31
C MET A 304 4.01 2.41 2.26
N THR A 305 4.54 2.68 1.08
CA THR A 305 5.92 3.13 0.88
C THR A 305 6.21 4.51 1.46
N ILE A 306 5.22 5.42 1.49
CA ILE A 306 5.34 6.69 2.23
C ILE A 306 5.29 6.43 3.73
N LEU A 307 4.37 5.58 4.21
CA LEU A 307 4.31 5.21 5.62
C LEU A 307 5.62 4.58 6.09
N GLU A 308 6.17 3.65 5.32
CA GLU A 308 7.48 3.04 5.58
C GLU A 308 8.61 4.09 5.60
N SER A 309 8.60 5.04 4.67
CA SER A 309 9.58 6.14 4.63
C SER A 309 9.48 7.04 5.87
N ILE A 310 8.27 7.33 6.33
CA ILE A 310 8.00 8.07 7.58
C ILE A 310 8.60 7.35 8.79
N MET A 311 8.53 5.99 8.85
CA MET A 311 9.13 5.20 9.93
C MET A 311 10.65 5.35 10.03
N PHE A 312 11.31 5.62 8.89
CA PHE A 312 12.75 5.90 8.83
C PHE A 312 13.11 7.38 9.03
N GLY A 313 12.11 8.22 9.29
CA GLY A 313 12.34 9.65 9.44
C GLY A 313 12.72 10.34 8.13
N LEU A 314 12.31 9.82 6.97
CA LEU A 314 12.60 10.48 5.69
C LEU A 314 11.67 11.68 5.47
N PRO A 315 12.21 12.83 5.04
CA PRO A 315 11.43 13.89 4.43
C PRO A 315 10.71 13.39 3.18
N ILE A 316 9.48 13.85 2.93
CA ILE A 316 8.65 13.41 1.82
C ILE A 316 8.47 14.55 0.81
N VAL A 317 8.69 14.27 -0.48
CA VAL A 317 8.26 15.15 -1.58
C VAL A 317 7.24 14.38 -2.40
N GLY A 318 6.01 14.89 -2.43
CA GLY A 318 4.90 14.24 -3.10
C GLY A 318 4.06 15.22 -3.92
N VAL A 319 3.05 14.68 -4.60
CA VAL A 319 2.12 15.47 -5.40
C VAL A 319 0.75 15.60 -4.73
N ASP A 320 0.04 16.70 -5.03
CA ASP A 320 -1.32 16.96 -4.55
C ASP A 320 -2.34 16.05 -5.27
N ALA A 321 -2.31 14.78 -4.90
CA ALA A 321 -3.20 13.79 -5.47
C ALA A 321 -3.65 12.78 -4.40
N ARG A 322 -4.96 12.61 -4.30
CA ARG A 322 -5.63 11.58 -3.47
C ARG A 322 -5.13 11.55 -2.02
N GLY A 323 -4.57 10.43 -1.56
CA GLY A 323 -4.11 10.24 -0.19
C GLY A 323 -2.69 10.69 0.11
N VAL A 324 -1.91 11.14 -0.90
CA VAL A 324 -0.52 11.57 -0.69
C VAL A 324 -0.44 12.80 0.23
N PRO A 325 -1.26 13.86 0.05
CA PRO A 325 -1.19 15.05 0.92
C PRO A 325 -1.47 14.76 2.40
N GLU A 326 -2.27 13.74 2.69
CA GLU A 326 -2.62 13.38 4.08
C GLU A 326 -1.42 12.81 4.87
N LEU A 327 -0.37 12.37 4.17
CA LEU A 327 0.84 11.81 4.76
C LEU A 327 1.98 12.83 4.88
N VAL A 328 1.76 14.06 4.39
CA VAL A 328 2.74 15.14 4.43
C VAL A 328 2.25 16.26 5.35
N GLU A 329 2.42 16.04 6.65
CA GLU A 329 1.94 16.93 7.73
C GLU A 329 3.13 17.68 8.37
N GLY A 330 3.84 18.50 7.59
CA GLY A 330 5.01 19.26 8.07
C GLY A 330 6.32 18.46 8.06
N ASN A 331 6.35 17.33 7.37
CA ASN A 331 7.52 16.47 7.18
C ASN A 331 8.02 16.46 5.73
N GLY A 332 7.63 17.47 4.94
CA GLY A 332 8.01 17.54 3.54
C GLY A 332 7.20 18.55 2.74
N PHE A 333 7.12 18.34 1.44
CA PHE A 333 6.44 19.22 0.50
C PHE A 333 5.46 18.48 -0.39
N ILE A 334 4.36 19.15 -0.71
CA ILE A 334 3.39 18.73 -1.72
C ILE A 334 3.41 19.75 -2.87
N VAL A 335 3.52 19.26 -4.10
CA VAL A 335 3.50 20.06 -5.32
C VAL A 335 2.34 19.65 -6.23
N LYS A 336 2.06 20.44 -7.28
CA LYS A 336 1.05 20.06 -8.26
C LYS A 336 1.48 18.80 -9.03
N PRO A 337 0.53 17.93 -9.38
CA PRO A 337 0.82 16.79 -10.27
C PRO A 337 1.38 17.24 -11.61
N LYS A 338 2.29 16.45 -12.19
CA LYS A 338 2.93 16.69 -13.49
C LYS A 338 3.71 18.01 -13.58
N ASP A 339 4.28 18.44 -12.48
CA ASP A 339 5.12 19.63 -12.37
C ASP A 339 6.54 19.22 -11.96
N PRO A 340 7.40 18.82 -12.93
CA PRO A 340 8.77 18.40 -12.66
C PRO A 340 9.66 19.52 -12.12
N GLU A 341 9.38 20.79 -12.48
CA GLU A 341 10.08 21.96 -11.99
C GLU A 341 9.86 22.14 -10.48
N ALA A 342 8.60 22.09 -10.03
CA ALA A 342 8.26 22.20 -8.63
C ALA A 342 8.82 21.03 -7.81
N LEU A 343 8.76 19.79 -8.32
CA LEU A 343 9.39 18.63 -7.68
C LEU A 343 10.90 18.84 -7.52
N ALA A 344 11.59 19.27 -8.58
CA ALA A 344 13.03 19.54 -8.57
C ALA A 344 13.40 20.63 -7.56
N GLU A 345 12.60 21.70 -7.49
CA GLU A 345 12.85 22.80 -6.57
C GLU A 345 12.71 22.33 -5.11
N LYS A 346 11.68 21.58 -4.79
CA LYS A 346 11.44 21.09 -3.41
C LYS A 346 12.44 20.02 -2.99
N MET A 347 12.88 19.15 -3.89
CA MET A 347 14.00 18.26 -3.64
C MET A 347 15.29 19.03 -3.38
N TYR A 348 15.59 20.05 -4.21
CA TYR A 348 16.76 20.89 -4.04
C TYR A 348 16.76 21.63 -2.69
N GLU A 349 15.61 22.17 -2.27
CA GLU A 349 15.45 22.87 -0.99
C GLU A 349 15.82 21.98 0.20
N ILE A 350 15.31 20.73 0.23
CA ILE A 350 15.62 19.75 1.28
C ILE A 350 17.09 19.33 1.23
N LEU A 351 17.63 19.05 0.03
CA LEU A 351 19.02 18.58 -0.12
C LEU A 351 20.07 19.64 0.19
N SER A 352 19.72 20.92 0.02
CA SER A 352 20.64 22.05 0.22
C SER A 352 20.53 22.68 1.61
N ASN A 353 19.51 22.34 2.40
CA ASN A 353 19.27 22.88 3.73
C ASN A 353 19.19 21.74 4.76
N GLU A 354 20.31 21.50 5.44
CA GLU A 354 20.43 20.43 6.44
C GLU A 354 19.46 20.62 7.61
N LYS A 355 19.32 21.84 8.12
CA LYS A 355 18.42 22.15 9.23
C LYS A 355 16.94 21.86 8.85
N LEU A 356 16.54 22.19 7.62
CA LEU A 356 15.20 21.87 7.13
C LEU A 356 14.99 20.36 7.02
N ARG A 357 15.99 19.65 6.50
CA ARG A 357 15.96 18.18 6.39
C ARG A 357 15.83 17.51 7.75
N GLU A 358 16.59 17.96 8.75
CA GLU A 358 16.50 17.47 10.12
C GLU A 358 15.12 17.75 10.74
N THR A 359 14.56 18.95 10.51
CA THR A 359 13.23 19.32 10.97
C THR A 359 12.17 18.38 10.39
N PHE A 360 12.21 18.13 9.09
CA PHE A 360 11.29 17.21 8.43
C PHE A 360 11.49 15.75 8.86
N SER A 361 12.75 15.35 9.07
CA SER A 361 13.09 14.02 9.57
C SER A 361 12.51 13.78 10.96
N LYS A 362 12.70 14.74 11.88
CA LYS A 362 12.10 14.68 13.21
C LYS A 362 10.58 14.60 13.14
N ARG A 363 9.97 15.41 12.28
CA ARG A 363 8.52 15.40 12.11
C ARG A 363 7.99 14.08 11.54
N SER A 364 8.70 13.46 10.59
CA SER A 364 8.37 12.10 10.12
C SER A 364 8.39 11.08 11.27
N LEU A 365 9.41 11.10 12.12
CA LEU A 365 9.48 10.20 13.28
C LEU A 365 8.34 10.44 14.29
N GLU A 366 7.93 11.69 14.51
CA GLU A 366 6.75 11.99 15.34
C GLU A 366 5.46 11.43 14.70
N LEU A 367 5.30 11.56 13.38
CA LEU A 367 4.15 11.03 12.66
C LEU A 367 4.12 9.50 12.64
N SER A 368 5.28 8.85 12.77
CA SER A 368 5.39 7.40 12.75
C SER A 368 4.54 6.73 13.84
N GLU A 369 4.40 7.35 15.00
CA GLU A 369 3.54 6.86 16.08
C GLU A 369 2.06 6.78 15.68
N LYS A 370 1.58 7.77 14.90
CA LYS A 370 0.20 7.80 14.39
C LYS A 370 -0.10 6.60 13.48
N TYR A 371 0.91 6.14 12.74
CA TYR A 371 0.81 5.07 11.76
C TYR A 371 1.33 3.72 12.27
N ASP A 372 1.73 3.62 13.52
CA ASP A 372 2.11 2.35 14.14
C ASP A 372 0.91 1.38 14.11
N ILE A 373 1.17 0.14 13.71
CA ILE A 373 0.13 -0.89 13.60
C ILE A 373 -0.60 -1.11 14.93
N ARG A 374 0.06 -0.90 16.07
CA ARG A 374 -0.55 -1.02 17.39
C ARG A 374 -1.63 0.04 17.59
N ASN A 375 -1.35 1.30 17.23
CA ASN A 375 -2.30 2.41 17.39
C ASN A 375 -3.45 2.32 16.39
N THR A 376 -3.19 1.95 15.13
CA THR A 376 -4.25 1.74 14.14
C THR A 376 -5.13 0.55 14.49
N SER A 377 -4.55 -0.50 15.06
CA SER A 377 -5.29 -1.68 15.54
C SER A 377 -6.13 -1.39 16.79
N ASP A 378 -5.76 -0.44 17.65
CA ASP A 378 -6.61 0.00 18.76
C ASP A 378 -7.93 0.58 18.25
N VAL A 379 -7.86 1.39 17.16
CA VAL A 379 -9.05 1.96 16.53
C VAL A 379 -9.89 0.86 15.87
N MET A 380 -9.24 -0.08 15.18
CA MET A 380 -9.88 -1.21 14.53
C MET A 380 -10.61 -2.10 15.56
N GLU A 381 -9.95 -2.45 16.67
CA GLU A 381 -10.52 -3.28 17.72
C GLU A 381 -11.74 -2.61 18.38
N LYS A 382 -11.67 -1.30 18.66
CA LYS A 382 -12.81 -0.52 19.17
C LYS A 382 -13.99 -0.54 18.19
N MET A 383 -13.73 -0.37 16.91
CA MET A 383 -14.76 -0.45 15.86
C MET A 383 -15.40 -1.85 15.80
N TYR A 384 -14.59 -2.92 15.90
CA TYR A 384 -15.15 -4.28 15.93
C TYR A 384 -16.05 -4.50 17.15
N MET A 385 -15.64 -4.04 18.34
CA MET A 385 -16.46 -4.16 19.54
C MET A 385 -17.79 -3.43 19.38
N SER A 386 -17.81 -2.22 18.82
CA SER A 386 -19.04 -1.45 18.63
C SER A 386 -20.04 -2.08 17.64
N LEU A 387 -19.63 -3.05 16.84
CA LEU A 387 -20.52 -3.80 15.97
C LEU A 387 -21.15 -5.03 16.65
N LEU A 388 -20.68 -5.37 17.84
CA LEU A 388 -21.10 -6.56 18.57
C LEU A 388 -21.98 -6.21 19.80
N ASP A 389 -22.01 -4.93 20.18
CA ASP A 389 -22.90 -4.37 21.20
C ASP A 389 -24.30 -4.11 20.61
#